data_7c5f5b3db213980856d52d0d51ab83cd
#
_entry.id   7c5f5b3db213980856d52d0d51ab83cd
#
_cell.length_a   1.000
_cell.length_b   1.000
_cell.length_c   1.000
_cell.angle_alpha   90.00
_cell.angle_beta   90.00
_cell.angle_gamma   90.00
#
_symmetry.space_group_name_H-M   'P 1'
#
loop_
_entity.id
_entity.type
_entity.pdbx_description
1 polymer ?
#
loop_
_entity_poly.entity_id
_entity_poly.type
_entity_poly.pdbx_seq_one_letter_code
_entity_poly.pdbx_strand_id
1 'polypeptide(L)'
;MTNDEGHGLPDTPPSFTPKPRRKATVQDAQGQPAPPSFAPHSRRSPSSAPATQPVPASIPPRVARDRASRATAGASSNAATNQRPQQPARSATTAAAVTARPSNARPHTTHHRVRNGLIAALVIVLVAALCAGFGIWNWVSGSLRKEDWLTGKAAGPATTWLILGSDERDGTTGSDDTPGDRTDTILILTKPKHGPSSLISVPRDSLVQVDDALLKINAVMQIYGRQELATQIEDITGQKIDHVAKITFGGLTGVVDALGGIELCYDQDVDDELSDLHWKAGCHVVDGHTALAFSRMRYSDPKGDFGRAERQRQVIGAIAKKAASPATLMNFGTVRKVGDAALQAITVDERTNPKTLLDMLLAFRGASGSNGITGSLYWSDPNYYVDGVGSCVLLDNPRNLELFTQLADGTHDPGVVGSAAELG
;
A
#
# COMPACT_ATOMS: atom_id res chain seq x y z
N MET A 1 -70.21 42.44 0.29
CA MET A 1 -69.04 43.13 -0.21
C MET A 1 -67.87 42.23 0.21
N THR A 2 -67.65 41.12 -0.47
CA THR A 2 -66.89 40.83 -1.68
C THR A 2 -65.46 41.39 -1.64
N ASN A 3 -64.50 40.52 -1.45
CA ASN A 3 -63.38 40.36 -2.34
C ASN A 3 -62.67 39.04 -2.05
N ASP A 4 -62.79 38.21 -3.05
CA ASP A 4 -62.13 36.96 -3.35
C ASP A 4 -60.79 37.34 -4.04
N GLU A 5 -59.63 36.96 -3.53
CA GLU A 5 -58.35 36.98 -4.27
C GLU A 5 -57.71 35.61 -4.23
N GLY A 6 -57.92 34.92 -5.35
CA GLY A 6 -57.27 33.66 -5.67
C GLY A 6 -55.75 33.80 -5.89
N HIS A 7 -54.95 33.04 -5.16
CA HIS A 7 -53.54 32.83 -5.47
C HIS A 7 -53.39 31.67 -6.43
N GLY A 8 -53.10 32.04 -7.71
CA GLY A 8 -52.68 31.13 -8.74
C GLY A 8 -51.31 30.55 -8.45
N LEU A 9 -51.21 29.23 -8.65
CA LEU A 9 -49.95 28.47 -8.70
C LEU A 9 -49.12 28.94 -9.90
N PRO A 10 -47.78 29.07 -9.76
CA PRO A 10 -46.96 29.43 -10.92
C PRO A 10 -46.65 28.22 -11.82
N ASP A 11 -46.65 28.56 -13.06
CA ASP A 11 -46.55 27.75 -14.26
C ASP A 11 -45.30 26.87 -14.36
N THR A 12 -45.54 25.80 -15.14
CA THR A 12 -44.63 24.85 -15.77
C THR A 12 -43.23 25.39 -16.10
N PRO A 13 -42.18 24.56 -15.91
CA PRO A 13 -40.80 24.92 -16.31
C PRO A 13 -40.69 24.99 -17.87
N PRO A 14 -39.79 25.85 -18.37
CA PRO A 14 -39.68 26.08 -19.82
C PRO A 14 -39.18 24.84 -20.56
N SER A 15 -39.95 24.41 -21.55
CA SER A 15 -39.57 23.33 -22.44
C SER A 15 -38.48 23.81 -23.41
N PHE A 16 -37.39 23.09 -23.48
CA PHE A 16 -36.34 23.30 -24.49
C PHE A 16 -36.78 22.78 -25.83
N THR A 17 -37.12 23.69 -26.75
CA THR A 17 -37.29 23.38 -28.17
C THR A 17 -35.93 23.36 -28.87
N PRO A 18 -35.54 22.27 -29.57
CA PRO A 18 -34.28 22.24 -30.31
C PRO A 18 -34.35 23.18 -31.51
N LYS A 19 -33.37 24.07 -31.67
CA LYS A 19 -33.19 24.89 -32.86
C LYS A 19 -32.89 23.98 -34.08
N PRO A 20 -33.57 24.19 -35.24
CA PRO A 20 -33.29 23.43 -36.46
C PRO A 20 -31.87 23.73 -36.95
N ARG A 21 -31.12 22.66 -37.24
CA ARG A 21 -29.79 22.66 -37.82
C ARG A 21 -29.85 23.28 -39.22
N ARG A 22 -29.20 24.43 -39.42
CA ARG A 22 -28.97 25.01 -40.74
C ARG A 22 -28.12 24.05 -41.57
N LYS A 23 -28.61 23.60 -42.72
CA LYS A 23 -27.82 22.92 -43.75
C LYS A 23 -26.77 23.90 -44.25
N ALA A 24 -25.50 23.58 -44.08
CA ALA A 24 -24.42 24.32 -44.73
C ALA A 24 -24.38 23.98 -46.21
N THR A 25 -24.54 24.99 -47.03
CA THR A 25 -24.24 24.96 -48.47
C THR A 25 -22.76 24.88 -48.65
N VAL A 26 -22.32 23.90 -49.46
CA VAL A 26 -20.93 23.76 -49.91
C VAL A 26 -20.60 24.97 -50.75
N GLN A 27 -19.65 25.78 -50.32
CA GLN A 27 -18.94 26.76 -51.15
C GLN A 27 -17.46 26.65 -50.83
N ASP A 28 -16.72 26.48 -51.89
CA ASP A 28 -15.29 26.33 -52.05
C ASP A 28 -14.45 27.13 -51.05
N ALA A 29 -13.56 26.44 -50.31
CA ALA A 29 -12.39 27.04 -49.68
C ALA A 29 -11.14 26.26 -50.08
N GLN A 30 -10.47 26.78 -51.08
CA GLN A 30 -9.11 26.47 -51.41
C GLN A 30 -8.20 26.96 -50.27
N GLY A 31 -7.25 26.10 -49.83
CA GLY A 31 -6.04 26.50 -49.11
C GLY A 31 -5.99 26.29 -47.60
N GLN A 32 -6.00 25.05 -47.17
CA GLN A 32 -5.31 24.67 -45.90
C GLN A 32 -4.41 23.45 -46.15
N PRO A 33 -3.15 23.50 -45.75
CA PRO A 33 -2.25 22.34 -45.89
C PRO A 33 -2.75 21.18 -44.98
N ALA A 34 -2.85 19.98 -45.57
CA ALA A 34 -3.20 18.76 -44.88
C ALA A 34 -2.16 18.42 -43.76
N PRO A 35 -2.58 17.86 -42.63
CA PRO A 35 -1.64 17.40 -41.61
C PRO A 35 -0.79 16.24 -42.18
N PRO A 36 0.48 16.11 -41.72
CA PRO A 36 1.38 15.08 -42.23
C PRO A 36 0.86 13.68 -41.93
N SER A 37 0.66 12.88 -42.98
CA SER A 37 0.34 11.47 -42.87
C SER A 37 1.60 10.70 -42.55
N PHE A 38 1.61 9.96 -41.46
CA PHE A 38 2.66 8.99 -41.11
C PHE A 38 2.49 7.75 -42.00
N ALA A 39 3.40 7.59 -42.98
CA ALA A 39 3.53 6.34 -43.72
C ALA A 39 4.27 5.30 -42.87
N PRO A 40 3.85 4.02 -42.91
CA PRO A 40 4.57 2.97 -42.18
C PRO A 40 5.91 2.71 -42.82
N HIS A 41 6.98 2.76 -42.03
CA HIS A 41 8.33 2.41 -42.48
C HIS A 41 8.40 0.93 -42.80
N SER A 42 8.73 0.63 -44.05
CA SER A 42 9.02 -0.71 -44.56
C SER A 42 10.20 -1.34 -43.82
N ARG A 43 10.02 -2.58 -43.38
CA ARG A 43 11.04 -3.45 -42.80
C ARG A 43 12.24 -3.56 -43.75
N ARG A 44 13.40 -3.12 -43.31
CA ARG A 44 14.69 -3.54 -43.89
C ARG A 44 15.14 -4.79 -43.18
N SER A 45 15.39 -5.84 -43.96
CA SER A 45 16.00 -7.10 -43.56
C SER A 45 17.43 -6.89 -43.06
N PRO A 46 17.89 -7.67 -42.07
CA PRO A 46 19.24 -7.56 -41.56
C PRO A 46 20.21 -8.34 -42.45
N SER A 47 21.31 -7.71 -42.84
CA SER A 47 22.46 -8.35 -43.42
C SER A 47 23.66 -8.13 -42.52
N SER A 48 24.35 -9.25 -42.25
CA SER A 48 25.74 -9.46 -41.78
C SER A 48 26.10 -9.12 -40.34
N ALA A 49 26.42 -10.17 -39.62
CA ALA A 49 27.18 -10.30 -38.37
C ALA A 49 28.70 -10.07 -38.60
N PRO A 50 29.55 -10.27 -37.59
CA PRO A 50 29.57 -9.77 -36.23
C PRO A 50 30.91 -9.11 -35.86
N ALA A 51 30.94 -8.25 -34.91
CA ALA A 51 32.18 -7.88 -34.21
C ALA A 51 32.08 -8.32 -32.75
N THR A 52 32.90 -9.25 -32.42
CA THR A 52 33.15 -9.80 -31.08
C THR A 52 33.70 -8.72 -30.16
N GLN A 53 32.99 -8.39 -29.11
CA GLN A 53 33.56 -7.66 -27.96
C GLN A 53 33.86 -8.64 -26.82
N PRO A 54 34.97 -8.48 -26.11
CA PRO A 54 35.40 -9.40 -25.09
C PRO A 54 34.58 -9.28 -23.81
N VAL A 55 34.13 -10.42 -23.32
CA VAL A 55 33.44 -10.61 -22.05
C VAL A 55 34.43 -10.35 -20.91
N PRO A 56 34.09 -9.56 -19.88
CA PRO A 56 34.91 -9.47 -18.67
C PRO A 56 34.86 -10.77 -17.90
N ALA A 57 36.02 -11.20 -17.43
CA ALA A 57 36.25 -12.44 -16.72
C ALA A 57 35.42 -12.55 -15.43
N SER A 58 34.72 -13.67 -15.29
CA SER A 58 34.05 -14.09 -14.07
C SER A 58 35.05 -14.40 -12.97
N ILE A 59 34.80 -13.85 -11.79
CA ILE A 59 35.53 -14.13 -10.55
C ILE A 59 35.14 -15.53 -10.07
N PRO A 60 36.11 -16.42 -9.80
CA PRO A 60 35.81 -17.76 -9.28
C PRO A 60 35.38 -17.69 -7.80
N PRO A 61 34.50 -18.62 -7.34
CA PRO A 61 34.05 -18.67 -5.94
C PRO A 61 35.22 -19.13 -5.03
N ARG A 62 35.36 -18.47 -3.91
CA ARG A 62 36.28 -18.84 -2.83
C ARG A 62 35.83 -20.18 -2.22
N VAL A 63 36.65 -21.17 -2.42
CA VAL A 63 36.56 -22.47 -1.77
C VAL A 63 36.87 -22.29 -0.29
N ALA A 64 35.95 -22.74 0.57
CA ALA A 64 36.16 -22.91 1.99
C ALA A 64 37.22 -24.00 2.21
N ARG A 65 38.28 -23.66 2.90
CA ARG A 65 39.25 -24.65 3.37
C ARG A 65 38.77 -25.24 4.69
N ASP A 66 38.32 -26.45 4.61
CA ASP A 66 38.25 -27.40 5.70
C ASP A 66 39.64 -27.58 6.32
N ARG A 67 39.74 -27.39 7.60
CA ARG A 67 40.90 -27.73 8.40
C ARG A 67 40.54 -28.97 9.22
N ALA A 68 40.74 -30.11 8.61
CA ALA A 68 40.68 -31.40 9.27
C ALA A 68 41.90 -31.59 10.18
N SER A 69 41.61 -32.08 11.32
CA SER A 69 42.35 -32.84 12.30
C SER A 69 43.70 -33.44 11.86
N ARG A 70 44.71 -33.28 12.67
CA ARG A 70 45.71 -34.31 12.82
C ARG A 70 46.16 -34.37 14.31
N ALA A 71 45.73 -35.45 14.92
CA ALA A 71 46.30 -36.00 16.13
C ALA A 71 47.69 -36.58 15.82
N THR A 72 48.66 -36.31 16.60
CA THR A 72 49.80 -37.21 16.79
C THR A 72 50.23 -37.23 18.26
N ALA A 73 50.28 -38.42 18.72
CA ALA A 73 50.72 -38.89 20.01
C ALA A 73 52.23 -38.61 20.21
N GLY A 74 52.60 -38.46 21.45
CA GLY A 74 53.97 -38.42 21.89
C GLY A 74 54.04 -38.56 23.40
N ALA A 75 54.31 -39.77 23.80
CA ALA A 75 54.48 -40.31 25.11
C ALA A 75 55.78 -39.84 25.76
N SER A 76 55.82 -39.95 27.06
CA SER A 76 56.89 -40.41 27.97
C SER A 76 56.91 -39.53 29.22
N SER A 77 56.53 -40.04 30.32
CA SER A 77 57.22 -40.93 31.32
C SER A 77 58.07 -40.12 32.31
N ASN A 78 57.80 -40.34 33.52
CA ASN A 78 58.56 -40.72 34.71
C ASN A 78 57.98 -39.99 35.93
N ALA A 79 57.39 -40.67 36.84
CA ALA A 79 57.88 -41.68 37.83
C ALA A 79 58.47 -41.05 39.08
N ALA A 80 57.93 -41.53 40.15
CA ALA A 80 58.52 -41.75 41.45
C ALA A 80 58.54 -40.49 42.40
N THR A 81 58.26 -40.50 43.65
CA THR A 81 58.29 -41.56 44.62
C THR A 81 57.83 -40.96 45.96
N ASN A 82 57.02 -41.70 46.72
CA ASN A 82 57.02 -41.91 48.11
C ASN A 82 57.56 -40.83 49.07
N GLN A 83 56.87 -40.47 50.08
CA GLN A 83 57.06 -41.05 51.41
C GLN A 83 56.20 -40.33 52.46
N ARG A 84 55.48 -41.16 53.20
CA ARG A 84 54.96 -40.90 54.53
C ARG A 84 56.12 -41.16 55.48
N PRO A 85 56.30 -40.44 56.63
CA PRO A 85 56.01 -41.11 57.86
C PRO A 85 55.37 -40.22 58.98
N GLN A 86 54.42 -40.82 59.64
CA GLN A 86 54.32 -41.10 61.10
C GLN A 86 54.45 -39.95 62.11
N GLN A 87 53.41 -39.96 62.94
CA GLN A 87 53.25 -39.35 64.28
C GLN A 87 54.38 -39.70 65.24
N PRO A 88 54.51 -38.90 66.35
CA PRO A 88 54.03 -39.44 67.60
C PRO A 88 53.26 -38.45 68.53
N ALA A 89 52.55 -39.11 69.45
CA ALA A 89 51.59 -38.61 70.38
C ALA A 89 52.24 -38.00 71.69
N ARG A 90 51.28 -37.44 72.45
CA ARG A 90 51.25 -37.09 73.89
C ARG A 90 51.33 -35.60 74.16
N SER A 91 50.54 -34.96 75.04
CA SER A 91 49.84 -35.41 76.25
C SER A 91 48.77 -34.38 76.62
N ALA A 92 47.77 -34.84 77.33
CA ALA A 92 46.67 -34.16 77.92
C ALA A 92 47.04 -33.01 78.87
N THR A 93 46.19 -31.96 78.88
CA THR A 93 45.77 -31.30 80.11
C THR A 93 44.40 -30.72 79.99
N THR A 94 43.57 -31.06 80.92
CA THR A 94 42.16 -30.76 81.12
C THR A 94 41.95 -29.29 81.47
N ALA A 95 40.97 -28.65 80.84
CA ALA A 95 40.23 -27.53 81.43
C ALA A 95 38.85 -27.35 80.74
N ALA A 96 37.90 -27.41 81.57
CA ALA A 96 36.48 -27.13 81.60
C ALA A 96 35.78 -26.57 80.40
N ALA A 97 34.66 -27.24 80.08
CA ALA A 97 33.62 -26.94 79.13
C ALA A 97 32.89 -25.64 79.48
N VAL A 98 32.72 -24.80 78.43
CA VAL A 98 31.54 -23.93 78.28
C VAL A 98 30.88 -24.27 76.95
N THR A 99 29.76 -24.92 77.07
CA THR A 99 28.89 -25.28 75.94
C THR A 99 28.31 -24.03 75.31
N ALA A 100 28.89 -23.55 74.22
CA ALA A 100 28.21 -22.66 73.28
C ALA A 100 27.57 -23.54 72.18
N ARG A 101 26.29 -23.66 72.20
CA ARG A 101 25.48 -24.24 71.06
C ARG A 101 25.82 -23.48 69.80
N PRO A 102 26.18 -24.11 68.70
CA PRO A 102 26.17 -23.45 67.39
C PRO A 102 24.71 -23.25 66.95
N SER A 103 24.33 -21.98 66.91
CA SER A 103 23.09 -21.60 66.23
C SER A 103 23.26 -21.94 64.76
N ASN A 104 22.53 -22.97 64.30
CA ASN A 104 22.34 -23.27 62.91
C ASN A 104 21.58 -22.08 62.23
N ALA A 105 22.29 -21.04 61.85
CA ALA A 105 21.82 -20.06 60.89
C ALA A 105 21.75 -20.76 59.53
N ARG A 106 20.57 -21.28 59.18
CA ARG A 106 20.28 -21.74 57.80
C ARG A 106 20.50 -20.55 56.89
N PRO A 107 21.28 -20.66 55.80
CA PRO A 107 21.33 -19.62 54.81
C PRO A 107 19.96 -19.45 54.20
N HIS A 108 19.27 -18.35 54.53
CA HIS A 108 18.05 -17.96 53.87
C HIS A 108 18.33 -17.75 52.39
N THR A 109 17.80 -18.63 51.58
CA THR A 109 17.93 -18.66 50.12
C THR A 109 17.47 -17.32 49.49
N THR A 110 18.43 -16.50 49.13
CA THR A 110 18.23 -15.23 48.39
C THR A 110 17.62 -15.48 46.99
N HIS A 111 17.67 -16.71 46.48
CA HIS A 111 17.13 -17.12 45.21
C HIS A 111 15.62 -16.85 45.04
N HIS A 112 14.80 -16.99 46.07
CA HIS A 112 13.36 -16.73 45.98
C HIS A 112 13.04 -15.22 45.82
N ARG A 113 13.84 -14.35 46.44
CA ARG A 113 13.61 -12.89 46.34
C ARG A 113 14.00 -12.38 44.96
N VAL A 114 15.10 -12.86 44.37
CA VAL A 114 15.49 -12.50 42.99
C VAL A 114 14.51 -13.00 41.97
N ARG A 115 14.03 -14.27 42.08
CA ARG A 115 13.02 -14.84 41.20
C ARG A 115 11.71 -14.08 41.27
N ASN A 116 11.24 -13.76 42.49
CA ASN A 116 10.01 -13.00 42.65
C ASN A 116 10.13 -11.56 42.13
N GLY A 117 11.31 -10.94 42.28
CA GLY A 117 11.63 -9.63 41.69
C GLY A 117 11.60 -9.66 40.15
N LEU A 118 12.16 -10.70 39.52
CA LEU A 118 12.15 -10.89 38.08
C LEU A 118 10.72 -11.13 37.58
N ILE A 119 9.93 -11.94 38.29
CA ILE A 119 8.52 -12.18 37.94
C ILE A 119 7.72 -10.88 38.07
N ALA A 120 7.90 -10.10 39.13
CA ALA A 120 7.23 -8.82 39.30
C ALA A 120 7.61 -7.83 38.19
N ALA A 121 8.90 -7.74 37.82
CA ALA A 121 9.37 -6.91 36.70
C ALA A 121 8.73 -7.35 35.37
N LEU A 122 8.68 -8.65 35.09
CA LEU A 122 8.03 -9.19 33.89
C LEU A 122 6.54 -8.84 33.85
N VAL A 123 5.84 -8.98 34.99
CA VAL A 123 4.41 -8.62 35.09
C VAL A 123 4.20 -7.13 34.83
N ILE A 124 5.04 -6.27 35.42
CA ILE A 124 4.97 -4.82 35.18
C ILE A 124 5.17 -4.50 33.71
N VAL A 125 6.18 -5.09 33.05
CA VAL A 125 6.42 -4.92 31.61
C VAL A 125 5.23 -5.41 30.79
N LEU A 126 4.64 -6.56 31.13
CA LEU A 126 3.48 -7.09 30.44
C LEU A 126 2.26 -6.16 30.61
N VAL A 127 2.00 -5.68 31.82
CA VAL A 127 0.89 -4.72 32.07
C VAL A 127 1.11 -3.43 31.32
N ALA A 128 2.34 -2.88 31.33
CA ALA A 128 2.68 -1.69 30.57
C ALA A 128 2.46 -1.89 29.05
N ALA A 129 2.86 -3.05 28.51
CA ALA A 129 2.64 -3.39 27.10
C ALA A 129 1.14 -3.53 26.76
N LEU A 130 0.35 -4.13 27.66
CA LEU A 130 -1.12 -4.23 27.49
C LEU A 130 -1.78 -2.84 27.54
N CYS A 131 -1.37 -1.97 28.48
CA CYS A 131 -1.88 -0.59 28.54
C CYS A 131 -1.50 0.22 27.30
N ALA A 132 -0.27 0.09 26.82
CA ALA A 132 0.18 0.73 25.58
C ALA A 132 -0.63 0.21 24.36
N GLY A 133 -0.80 -1.11 24.26
CA GLY A 133 -1.61 -1.71 23.19
C GLY A 133 -3.06 -1.25 23.22
N PHE A 134 -3.68 -1.18 24.40
CA PHE A 134 -5.03 -0.66 24.58
C PHE A 134 -5.12 0.84 24.23
N GLY A 135 -4.12 1.62 24.61
CA GLY A 135 -4.03 3.05 24.29
C GLY A 135 -3.94 3.29 22.77
N ILE A 136 -3.09 2.52 22.07
CA ILE A 136 -2.98 2.55 20.60
C ILE A 136 -4.30 2.13 19.95
N TRP A 137 -4.90 1.05 20.45
CA TRP A 137 -6.20 0.58 19.94
C TRP A 137 -7.29 1.66 20.02
N ASN A 138 -7.45 2.29 21.18
CA ASN A 138 -8.43 3.33 21.36
C ASN A 138 -8.14 4.58 20.52
N TRP A 139 -6.87 4.95 20.43
CA TRP A 139 -6.46 6.08 19.60
C TRP A 139 -6.79 5.85 18.13
N VAL A 140 -6.38 4.72 17.54
CA VAL A 140 -6.68 4.40 16.14
C VAL A 140 -8.19 4.28 15.92
N SER A 141 -8.90 3.50 16.77
CA SER A 141 -10.35 3.30 16.62
C SER A 141 -11.16 4.60 16.71
N GLY A 142 -10.73 5.53 17.58
CA GLY A 142 -11.39 6.81 17.78
C GLY A 142 -11.08 7.85 16.71
N SER A 143 -9.98 7.65 15.94
CA SER A 143 -9.56 8.57 14.88
C SER A 143 -10.02 8.16 13.48
N LEU A 144 -10.53 6.93 13.30
CA LEU A 144 -11.00 6.44 12.02
C LEU A 144 -12.31 7.13 11.61
N ARG A 145 -12.32 7.67 10.39
CA ARG A 145 -13.54 8.12 9.72
C ARG A 145 -14.22 6.91 9.10
N LYS A 146 -15.46 6.65 9.48
CA LYS A 146 -16.21 5.46 9.03
C LYS A 146 -17.41 5.87 8.20
N GLU A 147 -17.63 5.15 7.11
CA GLU A 147 -18.73 5.36 6.19
C GLU A 147 -19.34 4.01 5.78
N ASP A 148 -20.61 4.05 5.36
CA ASP A 148 -21.35 2.87 4.91
C ASP A 148 -20.96 2.54 3.45
N TRP A 149 -20.21 1.44 3.30
CA TRP A 149 -19.70 0.95 2.02
C TRP A 149 -20.16 -0.45 1.68
N LEU A 150 -20.48 -1.25 2.72
CA LEU A 150 -20.54 -2.68 2.55
C LEU A 150 -21.91 -3.12 2.04
N THR A 151 -21.87 -4.10 1.12
CA THR A 151 -23.05 -4.76 0.58
C THR A 151 -23.51 -5.90 1.49
N GLY A 152 -24.67 -6.50 1.17
CA GLY A 152 -25.17 -7.70 1.85
C GLY A 152 -24.60 -9.03 1.32
N LYS A 153 -23.61 -9.02 0.41
CA LYS A 153 -23.05 -10.23 -0.19
C LYS A 153 -22.44 -11.17 0.84
N ALA A 154 -22.59 -12.47 0.66
CA ALA A 154 -22.07 -13.49 1.57
C ALA A 154 -20.53 -13.52 1.56
N ALA A 155 -19.92 -13.83 2.73
CA ALA A 155 -18.46 -13.90 2.84
C ALA A 155 -17.89 -15.03 1.95
N GLY A 156 -16.76 -14.71 1.31
CA GLY A 156 -16.00 -15.62 0.47
C GLY A 156 -14.91 -16.41 1.24
N PRO A 157 -14.07 -17.17 0.51
CA PRO A 157 -12.96 -17.93 1.11
C PRO A 157 -11.77 -17.04 1.51
N ALA A 158 -11.64 -15.83 0.93
CA ALA A 158 -10.58 -14.85 1.19
C ALA A 158 -11.12 -13.64 1.94
N THR A 159 -10.23 -12.79 2.44
CA THR A 159 -10.54 -11.43 2.87
C THR A 159 -10.16 -10.47 1.75
N THR A 160 -11.10 -9.63 1.34
CA THR A 160 -10.93 -8.70 0.22
C THR A 160 -11.12 -7.25 0.68
N TRP A 161 -10.15 -6.40 0.36
CA TRP A 161 -10.21 -4.94 0.58
C TRP A 161 -10.32 -4.23 -0.75
N LEU A 162 -11.24 -3.27 -0.83
CA LEU A 162 -11.30 -2.28 -1.89
C LEU A 162 -10.53 -1.05 -1.44
N ILE A 163 -9.44 -0.72 -2.12
CA ILE A 163 -8.61 0.45 -1.82
C ILE A 163 -8.82 1.47 -2.92
N LEU A 164 -9.28 2.64 -2.53
CA LEU A 164 -9.66 3.73 -3.43
C LEU A 164 -8.72 4.92 -3.21
N GLY A 165 -8.19 5.46 -4.30
CA GLY A 165 -7.53 6.75 -4.34
C GLY A 165 -8.49 7.78 -4.90
N SER A 166 -8.85 8.77 -4.09
CA SER A 166 -9.81 9.81 -4.45
C SER A 166 -9.12 11.16 -4.56
N ASP A 167 -9.41 11.88 -5.63
CA ASP A 167 -9.09 13.30 -5.77
C ASP A 167 -10.27 14.13 -5.25
N GLU A 168 -10.67 13.86 -4.00
CA GLU A 168 -11.70 14.63 -3.32
C GLU A 168 -11.23 16.08 -3.22
N ARG A 169 -11.96 16.95 -3.87
CA ARG A 169 -11.69 18.39 -3.84
C ARG A 169 -12.30 18.96 -2.58
N ASP A 170 -11.51 19.06 -1.53
CA ASP A 170 -11.86 19.68 -0.25
C ASP A 170 -11.82 21.23 -0.27
N GLY A 171 -11.81 21.80 -1.48
CA GLY A 171 -11.71 23.26 -1.69
C GLY A 171 -10.29 23.81 -1.59
N THR A 172 -9.28 22.95 -1.34
CA THR A 172 -7.86 23.39 -1.23
C THR A 172 -7.11 23.35 -2.54
N THR A 173 -7.69 22.77 -3.61
CA THR A 173 -6.98 22.54 -4.88
C THR A 173 -7.84 22.81 -6.10
N GLY A 174 -7.51 23.90 -6.82
CA GLY A 174 -7.87 24.14 -8.23
C GLY A 174 -9.21 24.82 -8.50
N SER A 175 -9.24 25.60 -9.58
CA SER A 175 -10.28 26.53 -10.00
C SER A 175 -11.47 25.90 -10.75
N ASP A 176 -11.61 24.57 -10.77
CA ASP A 176 -12.77 23.94 -11.42
C ASP A 176 -13.89 23.71 -10.39
N ASP A 177 -14.94 24.52 -10.49
CA ASP A 177 -16.17 24.46 -9.69
C ASP A 177 -17.02 23.20 -9.88
N THR A 178 -16.46 22.12 -10.42
CA THR A 178 -17.16 20.84 -10.54
C THR A 178 -17.02 20.07 -9.24
N PRO A 179 -18.02 20.09 -8.34
CA PRO A 179 -18.00 19.26 -7.16
C PRO A 179 -18.03 17.80 -7.59
N GLY A 180 -17.10 17.00 -7.09
CA GLY A 180 -17.09 15.58 -7.43
C GLY A 180 -15.94 14.83 -6.77
N ASP A 181 -16.30 13.73 -6.15
CA ASP A 181 -15.37 12.74 -5.60
C ASP A 181 -15.07 11.72 -6.71
N ARG A 182 -14.02 11.96 -7.50
CA ARG A 182 -13.61 11.03 -8.56
C ARG A 182 -12.61 10.03 -8.02
N THR A 183 -12.94 8.77 -8.20
CA THR A 183 -12.05 7.68 -7.84
C THR A 183 -11.08 7.41 -9.01
N ASP A 184 -9.88 7.97 -8.93
CA ASP A 184 -8.87 7.81 -9.99
C ASP A 184 -8.03 6.54 -9.85
N THR A 185 -7.97 5.96 -8.66
CA THR A 185 -7.27 4.70 -8.38
C THR A 185 -8.23 3.73 -7.71
N ILE A 186 -8.40 2.56 -8.29
CA ILE A 186 -9.22 1.47 -7.76
C ILE A 186 -8.35 0.22 -7.70
N LEU A 187 -8.08 -0.27 -6.49
CA LEU A 187 -7.25 -1.46 -6.25
C LEU A 187 -8.04 -2.48 -5.44
N ILE A 188 -7.91 -3.73 -5.81
CA ILE A 188 -8.50 -4.86 -5.10
C ILE A 188 -7.36 -5.65 -4.48
N LEU A 189 -7.31 -5.68 -3.14
CA LEU A 189 -6.35 -6.45 -2.37
C LEU A 189 -7.05 -7.70 -1.85
N THR A 190 -6.58 -8.88 -2.23
CA THR A 190 -7.14 -10.16 -1.79
C THR A 190 -6.10 -10.93 -0.98
N LYS A 191 -6.52 -11.39 0.19
CA LYS A 191 -5.73 -12.27 1.06
C LYS A 191 -6.45 -13.58 1.25
N PRO A 192 -6.05 -14.64 0.55
CA PRO A 192 -6.57 -15.99 0.77
C PRO A 192 -6.15 -16.53 2.14
N LYS A 193 -6.81 -17.58 2.61
CA LYS A 193 -6.42 -18.29 3.84
C LYS A 193 -5.04 -18.95 3.70
N HIS A 194 -4.71 -19.40 2.51
CA HIS A 194 -3.44 -20.01 2.14
C HIS A 194 -3.01 -19.49 0.77
N GLY A 195 -1.70 -19.41 0.52
CA GLY A 195 -1.17 -18.88 -0.74
C GLY A 195 -0.83 -17.40 -0.72
N PRO A 196 -0.44 -16.84 -1.88
CA PRO A 196 0.01 -15.46 -2.02
C PRO A 196 -1.15 -14.46 -1.91
N SER A 197 -0.86 -13.29 -1.35
CA SER A 197 -1.77 -12.15 -1.45
C SER A 197 -1.67 -11.51 -2.82
N SER A 198 -2.75 -10.89 -3.29
CA SER A 198 -2.80 -10.23 -4.59
C SER A 198 -3.26 -8.78 -4.49
N LEU A 199 -2.74 -7.93 -5.39
CA LEU A 199 -3.10 -6.53 -5.54
C LEU A 199 -3.38 -6.23 -7.01
N ILE A 200 -4.64 -6.13 -7.38
CA ILE A 200 -5.12 -6.00 -8.76
C ILE A 200 -5.72 -4.61 -8.99
N SER A 201 -5.27 -3.93 -10.03
CA SER A 201 -5.76 -2.62 -10.43
C SER A 201 -6.98 -2.76 -11.36
N VAL A 202 -8.00 -1.96 -11.09
CA VAL A 202 -9.16 -1.78 -11.97
C VAL A 202 -8.95 -0.51 -12.78
N PRO A 203 -8.97 -0.56 -14.12
CA PRO A 203 -8.91 0.65 -14.93
C PRO A 203 -10.09 1.58 -14.59
N ARG A 204 -9.81 2.84 -14.29
CA ARG A 204 -10.84 3.83 -13.88
C ARG A 204 -11.91 4.09 -14.94
N ASP A 205 -11.54 3.89 -16.22
CA ASP A 205 -12.42 4.06 -17.37
C ASP A 205 -13.13 2.75 -17.76
N SER A 206 -13.12 1.70 -16.91
CA SER A 206 -13.85 0.45 -17.15
C SER A 206 -15.33 0.73 -17.33
N LEU A 207 -15.90 0.18 -18.41
CA LEU A 207 -17.32 0.28 -18.70
C LEU A 207 -18.10 -0.64 -17.77
N VAL A 208 -19.07 -0.07 -17.08
CA VAL A 208 -20.01 -0.80 -16.20
C VAL A 208 -21.44 -0.38 -16.54
N GLN A 209 -22.38 -1.21 -16.11
CA GLN A 209 -23.80 -0.93 -16.24
C GLN A 209 -24.43 -0.88 -14.85
N VAL A 210 -25.07 0.23 -14.54
CA VAL A 210 -25.89 0.40 -13.33
C VAL A 210 -27.32 0.65 -13.77
N ASP A 211 -28.23 -0.22 -13.39
CA ASP A 211 -29.59 -0.28 -13.97
C ASP A 211 -29.54 -0.31 -15.51
N ASP A 212 -30.15 0.68 -16.19
CA ASP A 212 -30.13 0.79 -17.65
C ASP A 212 -29.03 1.75 -18.16
N ALA A 213 -28.22 2.35 -17.31
CA ALA A 213 -27.19 3.32 -17.67
C ALA A 213 -25.82 2.67 -17.84
N LEU A 214 -25.16 2.95 -18.97
CA LEU A 214 -23.76 2.64 -19.20
C LEU A 214 -22.91 3.82 -18.76
N LEU A 215 -21.86 3.56 -17.97
CA LEU A 215 -20.97 4.61 -17.48
C LEU A 215 -19.57 4.04 -17.17
N LYS A 216 -18.62 4.94 -16.91
CA LYS A 216 -17.29 4.57 -16.44
C LYS A 216 -17.34 4.31 -14.94
N ILE A 217 -16.61 3.29 -14.45
CA ILE A 217 -16.61 2.88 -13.04
C ILE A 217 -16.21 4.01 -12.08
N ASN A 218 -15.32 4.93 -12.51
CA ASN A 218 -14.90 6.07 -11.70
C ASN A 218 -16.02 7.09 -11.41
N ALA A 219 -17.11 7.06 -12.17
CA ALA A 219 -18.27 7.93 -11.97
C ALA A 219 -19.36 7.28 -11.08
N VAL A 220 -19.30 5.96 -10.88
CA VAL A 220 -20.34 5.21 -10.14
C VAL A 220 -20.53 5.77 -8.72
N MET A 221 -19.44 5.96 -7.98
CA MET A 221 -19.53 6.44 -6.60
C MET A 221 -20.19 7.83 -6.51
N GLN A 222 -19.88 8.72 -7.44
CA GLN A 222 -20.43 10.08 -7.47
C GLN A 222 -21.91 10.09 -7.82
N ILE A 223 -22.34 9.21 -8.75
CA ILE A 223 -23.72 9.25 -9.30
C ILE A 223 -24.66 8.35 -8.50
N TYR A 224 -24.22 7.15 -8.12
CA TYR A 224 -25.04 6.11 -7.52
C TYR A 224 -24.68 5.80 -6.06
N GLY A 225 -23.56 6.35 -5.59
CA GLY A 225 -23.11 6.19 -4.21
C GLY A 225 -22.09 5.07 -4.00
N ARG A 226 -21.65 4.97 -2.76
CA ARG A 226 -20.52 4.13 -2.34
C ARG A 226 -20.82 2.64 -2.43
N GLN A 227 -22.00 2.25 -1.98
CA GLN A 227 -22.42 0.84 -1.98
C GLN A 227 -22.55 0.31 -3.40
N GLU A 228 -23.00 1.15 -4.35
CA GLU A 228 -23.10 0.74 -5.75
C GLU A 228 -21.72 0.52 -6.37
N LEU A 229 -20.72 1.37 -6.07
CA LEU A 229 -19.34 1.10 -6.49
C LEU A 229 -18.83 -0.24 -5.95
N ALA A 230 -19.10 -0.54 -4.68
CA ALA A 230 -18.74 -1.83 -4.10
C ALA A 230 -19.45 -2.98 -4.80
N THR A 231 -20.76 -2.85 -5.12
CA THR A 231 -21.54 -3.83 -5.88
C THR A 231 -20.93 -4.10 -7.24
N GLN A 232 -20.58 -3.06 -7.99
CA GLN A 232 -19.96 -3.20 -9.32
C GLN A 232 -18.61 -3.94 -9.25
N ILE A 233 -17.79 -3.66 -8.23
CA ILE A 233 -16.53 -4.40 -8.01
C ILE A 233 -16.82 -5.84 -7.62
N GLU A 234 -17.81 -6.11 -6.77
CA GLU A 234 -18.23 -7.47 -6.41
C GLU A 234 -18.76 -8.27 -7.60
N ASP A 235 -19.39 -7.62 -8.56
CA ASP A 235 -19.89 -8.26 -9.79
C ASP A 235 -18.75 -8.59 -10.77
N ILE A 236 -17.78 -7.68 -10.91
CA ILE A 236 -16.58 -7.90 -11.74
C ILE A 236 -15.72 -9.04 -11.19
N THR A 237 -15.60 -9.12 -9.86
CA THR A 237 -14.68 -10.06 -9.20
C THR A 237 -15.33 -11.36 -8.77
N GLY A 238 -16.66 -11.40 -8.64
CA GLY A 238 -17.37 -12.49 -7.98
C GLY A 238 -17.15 -12.56 -6.48
N GLN A 239 -16.23 -11.75 -5.92
CA GLN A 239 -15.85 -11.76 -4.52
C GLN A 239 -16.64 -10.71 -3.73
N LYS A 240 -16.88 -11.00 -2.44
CA LYS A 240 -17.38 -10.01 -1.51
C LYS A 240 -16.28 -9.02 -1.17
N ILE A 241 -16.63 -7.75 -1.05
CA ILE A 241 -15.78 -6.74 -0.43
C ILE A 241 -16.02 -6.76 1.08
N ASP A 242 -15.01 -7.17 1.86
CA ASP A 242 -15.08 -7.25 3.33
C ASP A 242 -14.77 -5.92 3.98
N HIS A 243 -13.87 -5.14 3.38
CA HIS A 243 -13.41 -3.85 3.87
C HIS A 243 -13.16 -2.87 2.73
N VAL A 244 -13.31 -1.59 3.04
CA VAL A 244 -13.00 -0.49 2.12
C VAL A 244 -12.07 0.51 2.81
N ALA A 245 -11.10 1.02 2.05
CA ALA A 245 -10.20 2.07 2.48
C ALA A 245 -10.11 3.12 1.36
N LYS A 246 -10.72 4.29 1.55
CA LYS A 246 -10.60 5.44 0.66
C LYS A 246 -9.51 6.37 1.18
N ILE A 247 -8.51 6.66 0.35
CA ILE A 247 -7.39 7.54 0.66
C ILE A 247 -7.53 8.79 -0.20
N THR A 248 -7.53 9.96 0.44
CA THR A 248 -7.57 11.23 -0.27
C THR A 248 -6.16 11.72 -0.58
N PHE A 249 -5.94 12.25 -1.77
CA PHE A 249 -4.65 12.83 -2.14
C PHE A 249 -4.28 14.05 -1.28
N GLY A 250 -5.27 14.87 -0.90
CA GLY A 250 -5.07 15.96 0.06
C GLY A 250 -4.57 15.46 1.42
N GLY A 251 -5.06 14.30 1.87
CA GLY A 251 -4.57 13.67 3.11
C GLY A 251 -3.11 13.24 3.05
N LEU A 252 -2.59 12.85 1.87
CA LEU A 252 -1.18 12.48 1.71
C LEU A 252 -0.23 13.67 1.96
N THR A 253 -0.66 14.91 1.66
CA THR A 253 0.14 16.13 1.95
C THR A 253 0.45 16.22 3.43
N GLY A 254 -0.58 16.05 4.29
CA GLY A 254 -0.42 16.06 5.75
C GLY A 254 0.53 14.97 6.26
N VAL A 255 0.53 13.79 5.64
CA VAL A 255 1.47 12.70 5.99
C VAL A 255 2.91 13.08 5.62
N VAL A 256 3.13 13.66 4.43
CA VAL A 256 4.45 14.11 3.99
C VAL A 256 4.98 15.21 4.92
N ASP A 257 4.15 16.18 5.28
CA ASP A 257 4.53 17.28 6.17
C ASP A 257 4.82 16.78 7.60
N ALA A 258 4.03 15.81 8.10
CA ALA A 258 4.28 15.17 9.40
C ALA A 258 5.60 14.40 9.44
N LEU A 259 6.05 13.87 8.29
CA LEU A 259 7.36 13.21 8.11
C LEU A 259 8.52 14.23 7.99
N GLY A 260 8.24 15.52 7.87
CA GLY A 260 9.23 16.56 7.60
C GLY A 260 9.77 16.51 6.16
N GLY A 261 8.92 16.13 5.22
CA GLY A 261 9.23 16.01 3.79
C GLY A 261 9.69 14.62 3.37
N ILE A 262 9.63 14.37 2.06
CA ILE A 262 10.10 13.13 1.41
C ILE A 262 11.05 13.44 0.28
N GLU A 263 11.97 12.52 -0.04
CA GLU A 263 12.88 12.64 -1.17
C GLU A 263 12.23 12.08 -2.44
N LEU A 264 12.10 12.95 -3.46
CA LEU A 264 11.63 12.58 -4.80
C LEU A 264 12.70 12.94 -5.82
N CYS A 265 12.75 12.18 -6.92
CA CYS A 265 13.71 12.36 -7.99
C CYS A 265 13.02 12.45 -9.34
N TYR A 266 13.42 13.41 -10.16
CA TYR A 266 13.03 13.51 -11.56
C TYR A 266 14.18 14.12 -12.37
N ASP A 267 14.41 13.63 -13.57
CA ASP A 267 15.59 13.93 -14.38
C ASP A 267 15.44 15.14 -15.31
N GLN A 268 14.28 15.80 -15.28
CA GLN A 268 13.98 16.95 -16.14
C GLN A 268 13.57 18.17 -15.32
N ASP A 269 13.86 19.35 -15.85
CA ASP A 269 13.29 20.60 -15.37
C ASP A 269 11.81 20.65 -15.80
N VAL A 270 10.92 20.97 -14.87
CA VAL A 270 9.47 21.08 -15.11
C VAL A 270 8.96 22.39 -14.54
N ASP A 271 8.12 23.04 -15.34
CA ASP A 271 7.30 24.18 -14.96
C ASP A 271 5.87 23.90 -15.47
N ASP A 272 5.03 23.29 -14.62
CA ASP A 272 3.69 22.81 -14.99
C ASP A 272 2.64 23.58 -14.18
N GLU A 273 2.10 24.65 -14.77
CA GLU A 273 1.07 25.49 -14.16
C GLU A 273 -0.22 24.71 -13.82
N LEU A 274 -0.53 23.62 -14.54
CA LEU A 274 -1.74 22.82 -14.32
C LEU A 274 -1.67 21.97 -13.06
N SER A 275 -0.47 21.52 -12.68
CA SER A 275 -0.24 20.78 -11.44
C SER A 275 0.39 21.62 -10.35
N ASP A 276 0.76 22.90 -10.65
CA ASP A 276 1.51 23.80 -9.79
C ASP A 276 2.87 23.22 -9.36
N LEU A 277 3.54 22.55 -10.32
CA LEU A 277 4.84 21.94 -10.11
C LEU A 277 5.96 22.77 -10.72
N HIS A 278 6.82 23.31 -9.87
CA HIS A 278 8.09 23.93 -10.24
C HIS A 278 9.23 23.01 -9.80
N TRP A 279 9.86 22.32 -10.77
CA TRP A 279 10.87 21.30 -10.49
C TRP A 279 12.17 21.54 -11.24
N LYS A 280 13.28 21.41 -10.54
CA LYS A 280 14.61 21.33 -11.15
C LYS A 280 15.06 19.88 -11.22
N ALA A 281 15.71 19.50 -12.31
CA ALA A 281 16.22 18.15 -12.48
C ALA A 281 17.09 17.71 -11.29
N GLY A 282 16.87 16.49 -10.81
CA GLY A 282 17.58 15.92 -9.67
C GLY A 282 16.67 15.38 -8.58
N CYS A 283 17.27 15.10 -7.41
CA CYS A 283 16.57 14.62 -6.23
C CYS A 283 16.44 15.73 -5.20
N HIS A 284 15.23 15.95 -4.70
CA HIS A 284 14.93 17.00 -3.73
C HIS A 284 14.09 16.45 -2.58
N VAL A 285 14.31 16.96 -1.37
CA VAL A 285 13.40 16.76 -0.25
C VAL A 285 12.30 17.81 -0.36
N VAL A 286 11.07 17.36 -0.50
CA VAL A 286 9.90 18.19 -0.79
C VAL A 286 8.85 18.06 0.30
N ASP A 287 8.05 19.10 0.46
CA ASP A 287 6.87 19.13 1.34
C ASP A 287 5.66 18.41 0.70
N GLY A 288 4.54 18.39 1.42
CA GLY A 288 3.33 17.73 0.97
C GLY A 288 2.73 18.37 -0.27
N HIS A 289 2.76 19.69 -0.39
CA HIS A 289 2.23 20.42 -1.54
C HIS A 289 3.00 20.05 -2.81
N THR A 290 4.31 20.15 -2.77
CA THR A 290 5.19 19.79 -3.90
C THR A 290 5.08 18.31 -4.27
N ALA A 291 4.96 17.42 -3.27
CA ALA A 291 4.75 15.98 -3.51
C ALA A 291 3.41 15.70 -4.21
N LEU A 292 2.36 16.43 -3.84
CA LEU A 292 1.04 16.34 -4.50
C LEU A 292 1.12 16.85 -5.94
N ALA A 293 1.71 18.03 -6.16
CA ALA A 293 1.93 18.60 -7.49
C ALA A 293 2.70 17.64 -8.39
N PHE A 294 3.79 17.04 -7.86
CA PHE A 294 4.59 16.01 -8.53
C PHE A 294 3.78 14.78 -8.94
N SER A 295 2.87 14.33 -8.07
CA SER A 295 2.01 13.17 -8.36
C SER A 295 0.91 13.46 -9.39
N ARG A 296 0.54 14.75 -9.58
CA ARG A 296 -0.52 15.20 -10.50
C ARG A 296 -0.01 15.58 -11.87
N MET A 297 1.27 15.95 -12.01
CA MET A 297 1.87 16.33 -13.28
C MET A 297 1.55 15.32 -14.38
N ARG A 298 1.07 15.78 -15.52
CA ARG A 298 0.67 14.94 -16.65
C ARG A 298 1.14 15.50 -17.99
N TYR A 299 0.85 16.77 -18.24
CA TYR A 299 1.05 17.37 -19.56
C TYR A 299 2.49 17.69 -19.87
N SER A 300 3.28 17.99 -18.87
CA SER A 300 4.72 18.25 -19.00
C SER A 300 5.58 16.98 -18.98
N ASP A 301 4.95 15.78 -18.87
CA ASP A 301 5.65 14.50 -18.92
C ASP A 301 5.53 13.88 -20.32
N PRO A 302 6.65 13.58 -21.00
CA PRO A 302 6.63 12.88 -22.28
C PRO A 302 5.92 11.51 -22.24
N LYS A 303 5.87 10.86 -21.05
CA LYS A 303 5.20 9.58 -20.83
C LYS A 303 3.70 9.74 -20.52
N GLY A 304 3.18 10.96 -20.37
CA GLY A 304 1.78 11.24 -20.08
C GLY A 304 1.22 10.51 -18.85
N ASP A 305 0.15 9.74 -19.03
CA ASP A 305 -0.50 8.99 -17.94
C ASP A 305 0.37 7.90 -17.32
N PHE A 306 1.24 7.27 -18.10
CA PHE A 306 2.18 6.27 -17.57
C PHE A 306 3.18 6.91 -16.61
N GLY A 307 3.72 8.09 -16.97
CA GLY A 307 4.61 8.86 -16.11
C GLY A 307 3.92 9.31 -14.82
N ARG A 308 2.64 9.70 -14.89
CA ARG A 308 1.85 10.02 -13.71
C ARG A 308 1.75 8.83 -12.75
N ALA A 309 1.41 7.64 -13.25
CA ALA A 309 1.34 6.43 -12.43
C ALA A 309 2.69 6.06 -11.80
N GLU A 310 3.79 6.28 -12.52
CA GLU A 310 5.15 6.06 -12.00
C GLU A 310 5.48 7.02 -10.85
N ARG A 311 5.17 8.31 -11.01
CA ARG A 311 5.38 9.32 -9.96
C ARG A 311 4.52 9.07 -8.72
N GLN A 312 3.27 8.68 -8.89
CA GLN A 312 2.42 8.29 -7.77
C GLN A 312 3.03 7.14 -6.96
N ARG A 313 3.53 6.11 -7.64
CA ARG A 313 4.26 5.00 -6.97
C ARG A 313 5.52 5.50 -6.26
N GLN A 314 6.26 6.43 -6.87
CA GLN A 314 7.45 7.02 -6.26
C GLN A 314 7.11 7.78 -4.97
N VAL A 315 6.06 8.61 -4.97
CA VAL A 315 5.58 9.33 -3.78
C VAL A 315 5.20 8.36 -2.66
N ILE A 316 4.39 7.34 -2.98
CA ILE A 316 3.97 6.32 -1.99
C ILE A 316 5.20 5.57 -1.44
N GLY A 317 6.12 5.17 -2.32
CA GLY A 317 7.37 4.51 -1.93
C GLY A 317 8.26 5.37 -1.04
N ALA A 318 8.37 6.66 -1.34
CA ALA A 318 9.15 7.62 -0.55
C ALA A 318 8.54 7.87 0.84
N ILE A 319 7.19 7.98 0.92
CA ILE A 319 6.45 8.05 2.19
C ILE A 319 6.74 6.80 3.02
N ALA A 320 6.57 5.61 2.45
CA ALA A 320 6.79 4.34 3.14
C ALA A 320 8.24 4.20 3.63
N LYS A 321 9.23 4.53 2.79
CA LYS A 321 10.66 4.52 3.13
C LYS A 321 10.96 5.46 4.29
N LYS A 322 10.47 6.69 4.25
CA LYS A 322 10.70 7.70 5.30
C LYS A 322 10.01 7.32 6.61
N ALA A 323 8.74 6.87 6.54
CA ALA A 323 7.97 6.43 7.71
C ALA A 323 8.63 5.24 8.41
N ALA A 324 9.19 4.28 7.66
CA ALA A 324 9.89 3.11 8.19
C ALA A 324 11.34 3.41 8.62
N SER A 325 11.85 4.62 8.45
CA SER A 325 13.23 4.97 8.82
C SER A 325 13.43 4.91 10.34
N PRO A 326 14.63 4.49 10.83
CA PRO A 326 14.93 4.50 12.25
C PRO A 326 14.77 5.89 12.89
N ALA A 327 15.10 6.95 12.17
CA ALA A 327 14.96 8.32 12.65
C ALA A 327 13.48 8.69 12.94
N THR A 328 12.55 8.23 12.10
CA THR A 328 11.10 8.41 12.32
C THR A 328 10.61 7.53 13.47
N LEU A 329 10.94 6.23 13.44
CA LEU A 329 10.43 5.24 14.40
C LEU A 329 10.93 5.46 15.83
N MET A 330 12.13 6.01 16.01
CA MET A 330 12.68 6.34 17.33
C MET A 330 12.11 7.65 17.90
N ASN A 331 11.44 8.47 17.09
CA ASN A 331 10.81 9.71 17.55
C ASN A 331 9.31 9.51 17.74
N PHE A 332 8.91 9.22 18.97
CA PHE A 332 7.50 8.97 19.30
C PHE A 332 6.57 10.13 18.91
N GLY A 333 7.04 11.39 19.02
CA GLY A 333 6.28 12.56 18.61
C GLY A 333 6.01 12.59 17.10
N THR A 334 7.02 12.24 16.30
CA THR A 334 6.88 12.12 14.83
C THR A 334 5.96 10.95 14.47
N VAL A 335 6.17 9.77 15.08
CA VAL A 335 5.29 8.60 14.85
C VAL A 335 3.83 8.94 15.11
N ARG A 336 3.54 9.67 16.20
CA ARG A 336 2.18 10.07 16.52
C ARG A 336 1.62 11.06 15.49
N LYS A 337 2.38 12.09 15.10
CA LYS A 337 1.95 13.07 14.09
C LYS A 337 1.66 12.42 12.74
N VAL A 338 2.56 11.52 12.30
CA VAL A 338 2.38 10.77 11.06
C VAL A 338 1.17 9.86 11.14
N GLY A 339 0.96 9.19 12.29
CA GLY A 339 -0.21 8.36 12.53
C GLY A 339 -1.51 9.17 12.51
N ASP A 340 -1.55 10.31 13.20
CA ASP A 340 -2.72 11.22 13.19
C ASP A 340 -3.03 11.71 11.77
N ALA A 341 -2.02 12.13 10.99
CA ALA A 341 -2.17 12.56 9.60
C ALA A 341 -2.66 11.41 8.69
N ALA A 342 -2.09 10.21 8.83
CA ALA A 342 -2.50 9.05 8.06
C ALA A 342 -3.95 8.64 8.36
N LEU A 343 -4.37 8.67 9.63
CA LEU A 343 -5.75 8.36 10.04
C LEU A 343 -6.75 9.42 9.57
N GLN A 344 -6.31 10.67 9.40
CA GLN A 344 -7.15 11.73 8.81
C GLN A 344 -7.26 11.62 7.30
N ALA A 345 -6.23 11.05 6.65
CA ALA A 345 -6.19 10.85 5.20
C ALA A 345 -7.03 9.67 4.71
N ILE A 346 -7.48 8.79 5.62
CA ILE A 346 -8.18 7.56 5.29
C ILE A 346 -9.62 7.58 5.81
N THR A 347 -10.55 7.19 4.94
CA THR A 347 -11.93 6.88 5.31
C THR A 347 -12.16 5.39 5.08
N VAL A 348 -12.79 4.71 6.02
CA VAL A 348 -12.94 3.25 6.00
C VAL A 348 -14.40 2.81 6.17
N ASP A 349 -14.67 1.53 5.93
CA ASP A 349 -15.98 0.94 6.24
C ASP A 349 -16.24 0.84 7.76
N GLU A 350 -17.52 0.63 8.15
CA GLU A 350 -17.92 0.59 9.56
C GLU A 350 -17.29 -0.55 10.35
N ARG A 351 -16.94 -1.66 9.69
CA ARG A 351 -16.38 -2.87 10.33
C ARG A 351 -14.88 -2.77 10.52
N THR A 352 -14.23 -1.83 9.85
CA THR A 352 -12.79 -1.63 9.95
C THR A 352 -12.39 -1.20 11.37
N ASN A 353 -11.34 -1.83 11.88
CA ASN A 353 -10.74 -1.60 13.19
C ASN A 353 -9.20 -1.68 13.09
N PRO A 354 -8.44 -1.37 14.16
CA PRO A 354 -6.97 -1.38 14.09
C PRO A 354 -6.36 -2.71 13.63
N LYS A 355 -7.00 -3.85 13.97
CA LYS A 355 -6.53 -5.17 13.54
C LYS A 355 -6.71 -5.34 12.03
N THR A 356 -7.89 -4.99 11.49
CA THR A 356 -8.16 -5.13 10.05
C THR A 356 -7.29 -4.19 9.21
N LEU A 357 -6.94 -3.00 9.72
CA LEU A 357 -5.96 -2.13 9.07
C LEU A 357 -4.55 -2.74 9.06
N LEU A 358 -4.13 -3.34 10.16
CA LEU A 358 -2.86 -4.05 10.22
C LEU A 358 -2.86 -5.26 9.26
N ASP A 359 -3.93 -6.03 9.22
CA ASP A 359 -4.09 -7.15 8.29
C ASP A 359 -4.04 -6.68 6.83
N MET A 360 -4.65 -5.53 6.51
CA MET A 360 -4.58 -4.89 5.20
C MET A 360 -3.13 -4.52 4.82
N LEU A 361 -2.40 -3.87 5.74
CA LEU A 361 -1.00 -3.48 5.50
C LEU A 361 -0.10 -4.71 5.28
N LEU A 362 -0.29 -5.77 6.06
CA LEU A 362 0.46 -7.01 5.91
C LEU A 362 0.11 -7.73 4.59
N ALA A 363 -1.16 -7.76 4.21
CA ALA A 363 -1.61 -8.30 2.93
C ALA A 363 -1.04 -7.50 1.75
N PHE A 364 -1.07 -6.16 1.83
CA PHE A 364 -0.50 -5.26 0.83
C PHE A 364 1.02 -5.48 0.66
N ARG A 365 1.74 -5.58 1.78
CA ARG A 365 3.17 -5.91 1.77
C ARG A 365 3.42 -7.28 1.14
N GLY A 366 2.58 -8.28 1.47
CA GLY A 366 2.66 -9.62 0.89
C GLY A 366 2.44 -9.61 -0.62
N ALA A 367 1.40 -8.91 -1.10
CA ALA A 367 1.08 -8.77 -2.51
C ALA A 367 2.16 -8.04 -3.30
N SER A 368 2.78 -7.00 -2.71
CA SER A 368 3.85 -6.20 -3.34
C SER A 368 5.24 -6.84 -3.25
N GLY A 369 5.39 -7.97 -2.56
CA GLY A 369 6.65 -8.70 -2.42
C GLY A 369 6.90 -9.67 -3.58
N SER A 370 8.08 -10.29 -3.60
CA SER A 370 8.50 -11.24 -4.66
C SER A 370 7.61 -12.47 -4.78
N ASN A 371 6.89 -12.83 -3.72
CA ASN A 371 5.96 -13.96 -3.68
C ASN A 371 4.50 -13.53 -3.77
N GLY A 372 4.24 -12.27 -4.10
CA GLY A 372 2.90 -11.72 -4.27
C GLY A 372 2.42 -11.80 -5.72
N ILE A 373 1.17 -11.41 -5.91
CA ILE A 373 0.55 -11.30 -7.22
C ILE A 373 0.14 -9.84 -7.41
N THR A 374 0.59 -9.23 -8.52
CA THR A 374 0.22 -7.86 -8.87
C THR A 374 -0.27 -7.79 -10.31
N GLY A 375 -0.99 -6.76 -10.68
CA GLY A 375 -1.41 -6.59 -12.07
C GLY A 375 -2.65 -5.76 -12.24
N SER A 376 -3.35 -6.03 -13.34
CA SER A 376 -4.60 -5.36 -13.72
C SER A 376 -5.71 -6.38 -14.01
N LEU A 377 -6.94 -5.90 -14.11
CA LEU A 377 -7.99 -6.69 -14.71
C LEU A 377 -7.65 -7.06 -16.17
N TYR A 378 -8.27 -8.13 -16.65
CA TYR A 378 -8.30 -8.46 -18.07
C TYR A 378 -9.36 -7.59 -18.78
N TRP A 379 -9.02 -7.10 -19.96
CA TRP A 379 -9.94 -6.40 -20.86
C TRP A 379 -9.88 -6.97 -22.27
N SER A 380 -11.00 -6.90 -22.95
CA SER A 380 -11.13 -7.30 -24.36
C SER A 380 -10.82 -6.15 -25.33
N ASP A 381 -11.14 -4.89 -24.94
CA ASP A 381 -10.87 -3.70 -25.73
C ASP A 381 -10.56 -2.51 -24.80
N PRO A 382 -9.33 -1.95 -24.85
CA PRO A 382 -8.94 -0.80 -24.02
C PRO A 382 -9.46 0.55 -24.56
N ASN A 383 -10.00 0.60 -25.77
CA ASN A 383 -10.46 1.81 -26.44
C ASN A 383 -11.90 1.68 -26.97
N TYR A 384 -12.72 0.86 -26.34
CA TYR A 384 -14.10 0.66 -26.70
C TYR A 384 -14.88 1.97 -26.61
N TYR A 385 -15.66 2.30 -27.68
CA TYR A 385 -16.41 3.55 -27.74
C TYR A 385 -17.90 3.31 -27.55
N VAL A 386 -18.51 4.08 -26.64
CA VAL A 386 -19.96 4.05 -26.37
C VAL A 386 -20.51 5.45 -26.50
N ASP A 387 -21.60 5.62 -27.27
CA ASP A 387 -22.29 6.91 -27.40
C ASP A 387 -22.77 7.40 -26.01
N GLY A 388 -22.45 8.65 -25.70
CA GLY A 388 -22.79 9.25 -24.41
C GLY A 388 -21.79 8.99 -23.29
N VAL A 389 -20.93 7.95 -23.39
CA VAL A 389 -19.86 7.63 -22.41
C VAL A 389 -18.48 8.04 -22.93
N GLY A 390 -18.27 7.92 -24.25
CA GLY A 390 -16.99 8.13 -24.90
C GLY A 390 -16.09 6.88 -24.89
N SER A 391 -14.78 7.08 -25.03
CA SER A 391 -13.81 5.98 -24.96
C SER A 391 -13.74 5.40 -23.55
N CYS A 392 -13.84 4.09 -23.43
CA CYS A 392 -13.84 3.33 -22.20
C CYS A 392 -13.11 2.00 -22.37
N VAL A 393 -12.90 1.27 -21.28
CA VAL A 393 -12.28 -0.06 -21.26
C VAL A 393 -13.36 -1.12 -21.15
N LEU A 394 -13.47 -1.99 -22.16
CA LEU A 394 -14.39 -3.13 -22.12
C LEU A 394 -13.70 -4.31 -21.43
N LEU A 395 -14.19 -4.69 -20.25
CA LEU A 395 -13.62 -5.77 -19.45
C LEU A 395 -13.89 -7.16 -20.05
N ASP A 396 -12.97 -8.08 -19.80
CA ASP A 396 -13.18 -9.52 -20.04
C ASP A 396 -13.70 -10.17 -18.73
N ASN A 397 -15.00 -10.04 -18.48
CA ASN A 397 -15.61 -10.49 -17.24
C ASN A 397 -15.41 -11.98 -16.96
N PRO A 398 -15.53 -12.92 -17.92
CA PRO A 398 -15.25 -14.34 -17.67
C PRO A 398 -13.85 -14.62 -17.15
N ARG A 399 -12.83 -14.01 -17.78
CA ARG A 399 -11.43 -14.16 -17.31
C ARG A 399 -11.21 -13.51 -15.95
N ASN A 400 -11.84 -12.39 -15.66
CA ASN A 400 -11.75 -11.73 -14.37
C ASN A 400 -12.37 -12.57 -13.26
N LEU A 401 -13.54 -13.14 -13.45
CA LEU A 401 -14.20 -14.05 -12.49
C LEU A 401 -13.31 -15.28 -12.21
N GLU A 402 -12.71 -15.88 -13.23
CA GLU A 402 -11.78 -17.00 -13.08
C GLU A 402 -10.53 -16.58 -12.29
N LEU A 403 -9.90 -15.46 -12.66
CA LEU A 403 -8.75 -14.91 -11.95
C LEU A 403 -9.05 -14.74 -10.46
N PHE A 404 -10.14 -14.04 -10.13
CA PHE A 404 -10.46 -13.77 -8.72
C PHE A 404 -10.87 -15.03 -7.94
N THR A 405 -11.43 -16.04 -8.60
CA THR A 405 -11.65 -17.35 -7.97
C THR A 405 -10.31 -17.97 -7.56
N GLN A 406 -9.33 -18.01 -8.46
CA GLN A 406 -7.99 -18.53 -8.18
C GLN A 406 -7.27 -17.71 -7.09
N LEU A 407 -7.39 -16.38 -7.13
CA LEU A 407 -6.79 -15.48 -6.12
C LEU A 407 -7.41 -15.70 -4.74
N ALA A 408 -8.73 -15.86 -4.65
CA ALA A 408 -9.43 -16.08 -3.40
C ALA A 408 -9.17 -17.47 -2.80
N ASP A 409 -9.02 -18.48 -3.64
CA ASP A 409 -8.66 -19.85 -3.24
C ASP A 409 -7.15 -19.98 -2.95
N GLY A 410 -6.33 -18.99 -3.36
CA GLY A 410 -4.87 -18.99 -3.17
C GLY A 410 -4.14 -20.01 -4.03
N THR A 411 -4.71 -20.37 -5.18
CA THR A 411 -4.17 -21.37 -6.13
C THR A 411 -3.39 -20.74 -7.26
N HIS A 412 -3.47 -19.42 -7.45
CA HIS A 412 -2.72 -18.72 -8.48
C HIS A 412 -1.25 -18.58 -8.10
N ASP A 413 -0.34 -18.83 -9.06
CA ASP A 413 1.10 -18.66 -8.86
C ASP A 413 1.48 -17.17 -8.68
N PRO A 414 2.56 -16.87 -7.90
CA PRO A 414 3.09 -15.51 -7.80
C PRO A 414 3.51 -14.94 -9.15
N GLY A 415 3.31 -13.63 -9.35
CA GLY A 415 3.70 -12.96 -10.57
C GLY A 415 2.85 -11.76 -10.94
N VAL A 416 2.92 -11.36 -12.21
CA VAL A 416 2.15 -10.24 -12.76
C VAL A 416 1.06 -10.78 -13.66
N VAL A 417 -0.18 -10.29 -13.48
CA VAL A 417 -1.37 -10.77 -14.18
C VAL A 417 -2.12 -9.64 -14.89
N GLY A 418 -3.05 -10.01 -15.76
CA GLY A 418 -3.95 -9.11 -16.45
C GLY A 418 -3.46 -8.61 -17.80
N SER A 419 -4.33 -7.94 -18.55
CA SER A 419 -4.03 -7.51 -19.93
C SER A 419 -2.86 -6.53 -20.01
N ALA A 420 -2.62 -5.72 -18.98
CA ALA A 420 -1.45 -4.82 -18.95
C ALA A 420 -0.12 -5.60 -18.94
N ALA A 421 -0.07 -6.78 -18.34
CA ALA A 421 1.11 -7.63 -18.32
C ALA A 421 1.32 -8.39 -19.66
N GLU A 422 0.22 -8.68 -20.38
CA GLU A 422 0.27 -9.36 -21.68
C GLU A 422 0.74 -8.43 -22.81
N LEU A 423 0.66 -7.09 -22.60
CA LEU A 423 1.09 -6.08 -23.57
C LEU A 423 2.57 -5.64 -23.41
N GLY A 424 3.20 -5.94 -22.29
CA GLY A 424 4.62 -5.65 -21.97
C GLY A 424 5.48 -6.83 -22.29
#